data_0361b77746bd7f9f953fceaa4a304cae
#
_entry.id   0361b77746bd7f9f953fceaa4a304cae
#
_cell.length_a   1.000
_cell.length_b   1.000
_cell.length_c   1.000
_cell.angle_alpha   90.00
_cell.angle_beta   90.00
_cell.angle_gamma   90.00
#
_symmetry.space_group_name_H-M   'P 1'
#
loop_
_entity.id
_entity.type
_entity.pdbx_description
1 polymer ?
#
loop_
_entity_poly.entity_id
_entity_poly.type
_entity_poly.pdbx_seq_one_letter_code
_entity_poly.pdbx_strand_id
1 'polypeptide(L)'
;TYDDEKKRVNLFATLKAKNSQTKKPIILSGHTDVVPVSKGWSSDPFTATIKGDKLYGRGSCDMKGFIACALAYAPTFSKSNLDRDIHFSFTFDEETACQGAPILIEELKKRDIKDGICIIGEPTNMKIIDAHKGCYEYTTYFKGLAGHSSAPHKGVSAVEYASRYVNKLIELREKLRERAPKDSIFDPPHSTLSIGGVFGGIAHNVIADKCHVNWE
;
A
#
# COMPACT_ATOMS: atom_id res chain seq x y z
N THR A 1 -4.40 -14.89 12.40
CA THR A 1 -3.02 -14.53 12.80
C THR A 1 -2.96 -13.12 13.34
N TYR A 2 -1.95 -12.79 14.14
CA TYR A 2 -1.82 -11.52 14.86
C TYR A 2 -0.46 -10.90 14.56
N ASP A 3 -0.34 -9.59 14.78
CA ASP A 3 0.95 -8.93 14.98
C ASP A 3 1.57 -9.32 16.34
N ASP A 4 2.86 -9.00 16.54
CA ASP A 4 3.58 -9.36 17.79
C ASP A 4 2.94 -8.77 19.05
N GLU A 5 2.27 -7.62 18.96
CA GLU A 5 1.55 -6.98 20.05
C GLU A 5 0.10 -7.47 20.19
N LYS A 6 -0.38 -8.34 19.30
CA LYS A 6 -1.76 -8.86 19.24
C LYS A 6 -2.85 -7.80 19.13
N LYS A 7 -2.52 -6.63 18.62
CA LYS A 7 -3.45 -5.51 18.43
C LYS A 7 -4.14 -5.54 17.08
N ARG A 8 -3.48 -6.11 16.05
CA ARG A 8 -3.96 -6.21 14.68
C ARG A 8 -4.04 -7.66 14.28
N VAL A 9 -5.04 -8.01 13.48
CA VAL A 9 -5.32 -9.41 13.17
C VAL A 9 -5.60 -9.60 11.69
N ASN A 10 -5.13 -10.73 11.14
CA ASN A 10 -5.61 -11.26 9.89
C ASN A 10 -6.73 -12.26 10.14
N LEU A 11 -7.72 -12.27 9.26
CA LEU A 11 -8.76 -13.27 9.22
C LEU A 11 -8.55 -14.18 8.00
N PHE A 12 -8.61 -15.49 8.23
CA PHE A 12 -8.68 -16.48 7.16
C PHE A 12 -9.77 -17.48 7.48
N ALA A 13 -10.77 -17.59 6.59
CA ALA A 13 -11.90 -18.50 6.72
C ALA A 13 -12.09 -19.31 5.45
N THR A 14 -12.66 -20.50 5.57
CA THR A 14 -12.85 -21.42 4.44
C THR A 14 -14.27 -21.95 4.39
N LEU A 15 -14.91 -21.80 3.27
CA LEU A 15 -16.09 -22.59 2.88
C LEU A 15 -15.60 -23.82 2.10
N LYS A 16 -15.77 -24.98 2.72
CA LYS A 16 -15.35 -26.26 2.14
C LYS A 16 -16.31 -26.73 1.07
N ALA A 17 -15.79 -27.14 -0.08
CA ALA A 17 -16.52 -27.89 -1.08
C ALA A 17 -16.60 -29.37 -0.69
N LYS A 18 -17.68 -30.03 -1.08
CA LYS A 18 -17.85 -31.47 -0.81
C LYS A 18 -16.81 -32.34 -1.54
N ASN A 19 -16.35 -31.89 -2.72
CA ASN A 19 -15.44 -32.62 -3.61
C ASN A 19 -14.27 -31.74 -4.05
N SER A 20 -13.60 -31.06 -3.12
CA SER A 20 -12.58 -30.02 -3.41
C SER A 20 -11.20 -30.56 -3.87
N GLN A 21 -10.99 -31.88 -3.91
CA GLN A 21 -9.63 -32.43 -4.04
C GLN A 21 -8.95 -32.23 -5.41
N THR A 22 -9.66 -31.80 -6.43
CA THR A 22 -9.14 -31.72 -7.80
C THR A 22 -8.98 -30.29 -8.37
N LYS A 23 -9.55 -29.29 -7.73
CA LYS A 23 -9.56 -27.90 -8.25
C LYS A 23 -8.90 -26.94 -7.29
N LYS A 24 -8.10 -26.01 -7.83
CA LYS A 24 -7.52 -24.92 -7.05
C LYS A 24 -8.62 -24.10 -6.37
N PRO A 25 -8.48 -23.78 -5.08
CA PRO A 25 -9.44 -22.95 -4.37
C PRO A 25 -9.50 -21.52 -4.95
N ILE A 26 -10.59 -20.82 -4.69
CA ILE A 26 -10.70 -19.37 -4.92
C ILE A 26 -10.42 -18.67 -3.59
N ILE A 27 -9.57 -17.66 -3.63
CA ILE A 27 -9.24 -16.82 -2.48
C ILE A 27 -9.79 -15.41 -2.75
N LEU A 28 -10.72 -14.96 -1.93
CA LEU A 28 -11.24 -13.60 -1.94
C LEU A 28 -10.41 -12.80 -0.93
N SER A 29 -9.52 -11.94 -1.44
CA SER A 29 -8.54 -11.23 -0.63
C SER A 29 -8.81 -9.74 -0.56
N GLY A 30 -8.61 -9.15 0.61
CA GLY A 30 -8.73 -7.72 0.84
C GLY A 30 -8.03 -7.28 2.12
N HIS A 31 -7.85 -5.96 2.28
CA HIS A 31 -7.31 -5.37 3.50
C HIS A 31 -8.37 -4.63 4.31
N THR A 32 -8.16 -4.56 5.62
CA THR A 32 -9.13 -3.97 6.57
C THR A 32 -8.76 -2.57 7.03
N ASP A 33 -7.52 -2.18 6.86
CA ASP A 33 -7.02 -0.84 7.14
C ASP A 33 -7.40 0.18 6.06
N VAL A 34 -7.11 1.43 6.30
CA VAL A 34 -7.39 2.55 5.40
C VAL A 34 -6.35 3.65 5.60
N VAL A 35 -6.05 4.41 4.54
CA VAL A 35 -5.20 5.60 4.63
C VAL A 35 -5.82 6.67 5.53
N PRO A 36 -5.01 7.56 6.13
CA PRO A 36 -5.49 8.71 6.91
C PRO A 36 -6.44 9.60 6.12
N VAL A 37 -7.28 10.32 6.85
CA VAL A 37 -8.24 11.26 6.26
C VAL A 37 -7.54 12.56 5.86
N SER A 38 -7.70 12.97 4.61
CA SER A 38 -7.27 14.29 4.12
C SER A 38 -8.34 15.36 4.38
N LYS A 39 -7.98 16.64 4.21
CA LYS A 39 -8.94 17.75 4.22
C LYS A 39 -9.85 17.67 2.97
N GLY A 40 -11.04 18.25 3.05
CA GLY A 40 -11.95 18.43 1.91
C GLY A 40 -13.10 17.44 1.82
N TRP A 41 -13.31 16.59 2.83
CA TRP A 41 -14.50 15.74 2.90
C TRP A 41 -15.77 16.57 3.09
N SER A 42 -16.85 16.24 2.34
CA SER A 42 -18.15 16.89 2.42
C SER A 42 -19.09 16.30 3.49
N SER A 43 -18.66 15.22 4.15
CA SER A 43 -19.36 14.52 5.24
C SER A 43 -18.31 13.91 6.17
N ASP A 44 -18.71 13.44 7.35
CA ASP A 44 -17.82 12.68 8.22
C ASP A 44 -17.30 11.42 7.49
N PRO A 45 -16.00 11.29 7.28
CA PRO A 45 -15.44 10.16 6.53
C PRO A 45 -15.61 8.79 7.22
N PHE A 46 -15.87 8.77 8.53
CA PHE A 46 -16.07 7.52 9.29
C PHE A 46 -17.54 7.20 9.55
N THR A 47 -18.44 8.01 9.03
CA THR A 47 -19.89 7.74 9.05
C THR A 47 -20.35 7.35 7.65
N ALA A 48 -20.79 6.09 7.49
CA ALA A 48 -21.29 5.57 6.21
C ALA A 48 -22.52 6.38 5.77
N THR A 49 -22.41 7.11 4.66
CA THR A 49 -23.45 8.01 4.16
C THR A 49 -23.91 7.55 2.79
N ILE A 50 -25.21 7.20 2.68
CA ILE A 50 -25.82 6.82 1.40
C ILE A 50 -26.46 8.06 0.76
N LYS A 51 -26.07 8.36 -0.49
CA LYS A 51 -26.65 9.42 -1.31
C LYS A 51 -26.96 8.86 -2.70
N GLY A 52 -28.23 8.70 -3.02
CA GLY A 52 -28.65 8.02 -4.24
C GLY A 52 -28.22 6.55 -4.24
N ASP A 53 -27.49 6.15 -5.25
CA ASP A 53 -26.95 4.80 -5.45
C ASP A 53 -25.51 4.63 -4.93
N LYS A 54 -24.98 5.62 -4.21
CA LYS A 54 -23.58 5.65 -3.76
C LYS A 54 -23.45 5.63 -2.25
N LEU A 55 -22.47 4.87 -1.76
CA LEU A 55 -22.01 4.82 -0.38
C LEU A 55 -20.72 5.63 -0.23
N TYR A 56 -20.77 6.69 0.58
CA TYR A 56 -19.63 7.54 0.90
C TYR A 56 -19.07 7.19 2.28
N GLY A 57 -17.76 7.08 2.37
CA GLY A 57 -17.01 6.82 3.60
C GLY A 57 -15.57 6.43 3.32
N ARG A 58 -14.64 6.71 4.24
CA ARG A 58 -13.24 6.26 4.12
C ARG A 58 -13.22 4.73 4.12
N GLY A 59 -12.58 4.13 3.09
CA GLY A 59 -12.50 2.69 2.90
C GLY A 59 -13.74 2.06 2.22
N SER A 60 -14.76 2.83 1.83
CA SER A 60 -15.92 2.26 1.11
C SER A 60 -15.54 1.75 -0.28
N CYS A 61 -14.63 2.43 -0.97
CA CYS A 61 -14.09 2.02 -2.26
C CYS A 61 -12.83 1.17 -2.09
N ASP A 62 -11.92 1.62 -1.27
CA ASP A 62 -10.62 1.00 -0.99
C ASP A 62 -10.54 0.58 0.47
N MET A 63 -10.76 -0.74 0.79
CA MET A 63 -11.43 -1.70 -0.10
C MET A 63 -12.52 -2.48 0.64
N LYS A 64 -13.11 -1.87 1.71
CA LYS A 64 -14.16 -2.53 2.52
C LYS A 64 -15.44 -2.85 1.73
N GLY A 65 -15.69 -2.15 0.62
CA GLY A 65 -16.80 -2.46 -0.29
C GLY A 65 -16.70 -3.87 -0.85
N PHE A 66 -15.51 -4.28 -1.31
CA PHE A 66 -15.27 -5.66 -1.75
C PHE A 66 -15.46 -6.66 -0.61
N ILE A 67 -14.88 -6.39 0.57
CA ILE A 67 -15.04 -7.24 1.75
C ILE A 67 -16.52 -7.42 2.10
N ALA A 68 -17.30 -6.33 2.10
CA ALA A 68 -18.73 -6.37 2.36
C ALA A 68 -19.48 -7.23 1.34
N CYS A 69 -19.18 -7.10 0.05
CA CYS A 69 -19.76 -7.93 -1.00
C CYS A 69 -19.40 -9.40 -0.81
N ALA A 70 -18.13 -9.72 -0.56
CA ALA A 70 -17.66 -11.08 -0.32
C ALA A 70 -18.38 -11.74 0.86
N LEU A 71 -18.54 -11.01 1.97
CA LEU A 71 -19.26 -11.49 3.15
C LEU A 71 -20.76 -11.61 2.93
N ALA A 72 -21.38 -10.70 2.19
CA ALA A 72 -22.80 -10.75 1.86
C ALA A 72 -23.16 -12.00 1.02
N TYR A 73 -22.25 -12.44 0.15
CA TYR A 73 -22.42 -13.66 -0.65
C TYR A 73 -22.01 -14.95 0.08
N ALA A 74 -21.30 -14.89 1.20
CA ALA A 74 -20.87 -16.08 1.93
C ALA A 74 -22.02 -17.03 2.31
N PRO A 75 -23.23 -16.57 2.77
CA PRO A 75 -24.35 -17.45 3.01
C PRO A 75 -24.88 -18.14 1.74
N THR A 76 -24.84 -17.46 0.60
CA THR A 76 -25.22 -18.05 -0.70
C THR A 76 -24.21 -19.12 -1.12
N PHE A 77 -22.93 -18.85 -1.02
CA PHE A 77 -21.88 -19.81 -1.31
C PHE A 77 -21.99 -21.05 -0.40
N SER A 78 -22.25 -20.87 0.89
CA SER A 78 -22.37 -21.99 1.84
C SER A 78 -23.54 -22.94 1.55
N LYS A 79 -24.57 -22.44 0.89
CA LYS A 79 -25.75 -23.24 0.47
C LYS A 79 -25.61 -23.84 -0.94
N SER A 80 -24.61 -23.39 -1.70
CA SER A 80 -24.37 -23.82 -3.06
C SER A 80 -23.58 -25.14 -3.09
N ASN A 81 -23.70 -25.88 -4.20
CA ASN A 81 -22.88 -27.05 -4.44
C ASN A 81 -21.52 -26.61 -5.00
N LEU A 82 -20.61 -26.25 -4.11
CA LEU A 82 -19.27 -25.78 -4.48
C LEU A 82 -18.44 -26.95 -5.06
N ASP A 83 -17.74 -26.70 -6.16
CA ASP A 83 -16.80 -27.63 -6.80
C ASP A 83 -15.33 -27.39 -6.38
N ARG A 84 -15.09 -26.34 -5.60
CA ARG A 84 -13.80 -25.96 -5.04
C ARG A 84 -13.99 -25.16 -3.74
N ASP A 85 -12.98 -25.17 -2.88
CA ASP A 85 -13.00 -24.38 -1.65
C ASP A 85 -13.00 -22.88 -1.98
N ILE A 86 -13.67 -22.08 -1.15
CA ILE A 86 -13.61 -20.61 -1.17
C ILE A 86 -12.98 -20.15 0.13
N HIS A 87 -11.87 -19.43 0.02
CA HIS A 87 -11.20 -18.79 1.15
C HIS A 87 -11.51 -17.30 1.19
N PHE A 88 -11.74 -16.77 2.37
CA PHE A 88 -11.79 -15.35 2.67
C PHE A 88 -10.50 -15.01 3.40
N SER A 89 -9.72 -14.08 2.83
CA SER A 89 -8.41 -13.67 3.33
C SER A 89 -8.40 -12.17 3.55
N PHE A 90 -8.52 -11.72 4.79
CA PHE A 90 -8.52 -10.31 5.11
C PHE A 90 -7.32 -9.97 5.98
N THR A 91 -6.49 -9.02 5.51
CA THR A 91 -5.23 -8.62 6.13
C THR A 91 -5.33 -7.25 6.77
N PHE A 92 -4.40 -6.96 7.66
CA PHE A 92 -4.19 -5.64 8.24
C PHE A 92 -2.96 -4.98 7.61
N ASP A 93 -2.87 -3.64 7.72
CA ASP A 93 -1.73 -2.80 7.34
C ASP A 93 -1.22 -3.06 5.90
N GLU A 94 -2.14 -3.16 4.94
CA GLU A 94 -1.81 -3.14 3.52
C GLU A 94 -1.22 -1.79 3.16
N GLU A 95 -1.87 -0.70 3.55
CA GLU A 95 -1.55 0.71 3.29
C GLU A 95 -0.21 1.17 3.91
N THR A 96 0.41 0.30 4.72
CA THR A 96 1.71 0.52 5.36
C THR A 96 2.68 -0.63 5.07
N ALA A 97 2.91 -0.90 3.78
CA ALA A 97 3.82 -1.93 3.28
C ALA A 97 3.36 -3.38 3.50
N CYS A 98 2.05 -3.66 3.45
CA CYS A 98 1.47 -5.01 3.45
C CYS A 98 1.89 -5.86 4.66
N GLN A 99 2.07 -5.29 5.85
CA GLN A 99 2.68 -5.95 7.01
C GLN A 99 1.93 -7.21 7.46
N GLY A 100 0.61 -7.25 7.32
CA GLY A 100 -0.21 -8.41 7.69
C GLY A 100 -0.03 -9.62 6.78
N ALA A 101 0.21 -9.39 5.49
CA ALA A 101 0.25 -10.46 4.50
C ALA A 101 1.38 -11.50 4.73
N PRO A 102 2.65 -11.12 5.02
CA PRO A 102 3.70 -12.08 5.35
C PRO A 102 3.36 -12.97 6.55
N ILE A 103 2.75 -12.39 7.60
CA ILE A 103 2.35 -13.13 8.80
C ILE A 103 1.29 -14.18 8.47
N LEU A 104 0.32 -13.81 7.63
CA LEU A 104 -0.70 -14.76 7.17
C LEU A 104 -0.09 -15.86 6.30
N ILE A 105 0.79 -15.53 5.36
CA ILE A 105 1.45 -16.49 4.47
C ILE A 105 2.22 -17.56 5.26
N GLU A 106 2.96 -17.18 6.28
CA GLU A 106 3.69 -18.15 7.12
C GLU A 106 2.74 -19.11 7.84
N GLU A 107 1.58 -18.64 8.28
CA GLU A 107 0.57 -19.51 8.88
C GLU A 107 -0.10 -20.44 7.86
N LEU A 108 -0.38 -19.95 6.65
CA LEU A 108 -0.97 -20.76 5.58
C LEU A 108 -0.02 -21.88 5.11
N LYS A 109 1.29 -21.60 5.06
CA LYS A 109 2.31 -22.62 4.80
C LYS A 109 2.27 -23.77 5.81
N LYS A 110 2.11 -23.45 7.11
CA LYS A 110 1.99 -24.46 8.18
C LYS A 110 0.74 -25.32 8.03
N ARG A 111 -0.32 -24.79 7.43
CA ARG A 111 -1.59 -25.49 7.18
C ARG A 111 -1.64 -26.21 5.84
N ASP A 112 -0.53 -26.26 5.11
CA ASP A 112 -0.42 -26.86 3.77
C ASP A 112 -1.35 -26.24 2.70
N ILE A 113 -1.73 -24.97 2.89
CA ILE A 113 -2.49 -24.19 1.92
C ILE A 113 -1.47 -23.47 1.03
N LYS A 114 -1.24 -24.00 -0.17
CA LYS A 114 -0.09 -23.60 -1.01
C LYS A 114 -0.44 -22.77 -2.21
N ASP A 115 -1.57 -23.01 -2.85
CA ASP A 115 -1.95 -22.32 -4.08
C ASP A 115 -3.46 -22.12 -4.19
N GLY A 116 -3.84 -21.22 -5.09
CA GLY A 116 -5.22 -20.87 -5.36
C GLY A 116 -5.32 -19.82 -6.46
N ILE A 117 -6.54 -19.54 -6.89
CA ILE A 117 -6.86 -18.40 -7.73
C ILE A 117 -7.24 -17.26 -6.78
N CYS A 118 -6.36 -16.28 -6.64
CA CYS A 118 -6.59 -15.14 -5.75
C CYS A 118 -7.28 -13.99 -6.52
N ILE A 119 -8.39 -13.51 -5.99
CA ILE A 119 -9.08 -12.31 -6.44
C ILE A 119 -8.86 -11.26 -5.35
N ILE A 120 -8.04 -10.25 -5.65
CA ILE A 120 -7.76 -9.11 -4.78
C ILE A 120 -8.72 -8.01 -5.19
N GLY A 121 -9.56 -7.56 -4.26
CA GLY A 121 -10.70 -6.70 -4.57
C GLY A 121 -10.39 -5.20 -4.57
N GLU A 122 -9.20 -4.82 -5.03
CA GLU A 122 -8.81 -3.42 -5.18
C GLU A 122 -9.69 -2.65 -6.19
N PRO A 123 -9.80 -1.31 -6.06
CA PRO A 123 -10.68 -0.50 -6.89
C PRO A 123 -10.15 -0.32 -8.34
N THR A 124 -10.36 -1.30 -9.19
CA THR A 124 -9.87 -1.36 -10.57
C THR A 124 -10.90 -0.90 -11.62
N ASN A 125 -12.00 -0.25 -11.21
CA ASN A 125 -13.15 0.03 -12.09
C ASN A 125 -13.68 -1.23 -12.80
N MET A 126 -13.72 -2.36 -12.12
CA MET A 126 -14.15 -3.68 -12.61
C MET A 126 -13.33 -4.21 -13.79
N LYS A 127 -12.10 -3.71 -13.97
CA LYS A 127 -11.14 -4.28 -14.92
C LYS A 127 -10.27 -5.32 -14.23
N ILE A 128 -9.90 -6.34 -14.98
CA ILE A 128 -8.93 -7.32 -14.51
C ILE A 128 -7.54 -6.72 -14.67
N ILE A 129 -6.81 -6.61 -13.56
CA ILE A 129 -5.41 -6.20 -13.49
C ILE A 129 -4.63 -7.44 -13.05
N ASP A 130 -3.71 -7.89 -13.87
CA ASP A 130 -2.96 -9.12 -13.65
C ASP A 130 -1.49 -8.90 -13.29
N ALA A 131 -1.04 -7.63 -13.27
CA ALA A 131 0.32 -7.27 -12.87
C ALA A 131 0.38 -5.82 -12.38
N HIS A 132 1.36 -5.52 -11.52
CA HIS A 132 1.74 -4.17 -11.14
C HIS A 132 3.26 -4.08 -10.91
N LYS A 133 3.79 -2.86 -10.99
CA LYS A 133 5.19 -2.58 -10.62
C LYS A 133 5.37 -2.67 -9.11
N GLY A 134 6.60 -3.02 -8.67
CA GLY A 134 6.95 -2.91 -7.25
C GLY A 134 6.95 -1.45 -6.78
N CYS A 135 6.65 -1.23 -5.50
CA CYS A 135 6.70 0.07 -4.84
C CYS A 135 7.72 0.03 -3.71
N TYR A 136 8.50 1.10 -3.58
CA TYR A 136 9.52 1.26 -2.55
C TYR A 136 9.53 2.70 -2.06
N GLU A 137 9.25 2.89 -0.78
CA GLU A 137 9.26 4.20 -0.14
C GLU A 137 10.55 4.42 0.67
N TYR A 138 11.14 5.59 0.53
CA TYR A 138 12.39 5.93 1.20
C TYR A 138 12.31 7.29 1.88
N THR A 139 12.93 7.36 3.07
CA THR A 139 13.27 8.62 3.73
C THR A 139 14.77 8.71 3.90
N THR A 140 15.41 9.65 3.21
CA THR A 140 16.85 9.90 3.33
C THR A 140 17.11 11.05 4.27
N TYR A 141 17.85 10.81 5.34
CA TYR A 141 18.16 11.80 6.37
C TYR A 141 19.55 12.42 6.14
N PHE A 142 19.64 13.75 6.31
CA PHE A 142 20.87 14.53 6.25
C PHE A 142 21.11 15.18 7.60
N LYS A 143 22.35 15.02 8.09
CA LYS A 143 22.81 15.63 9.33
C LYS A 143 23.99 16.56 9.00
N GLY A 144 23.85 17.81 9.37
CA GLY A 144 24.84 18.87 9.20
C GLY A 144 25.35 19.40 10.54
N LEU A 145 25.75 20.65 10.55
CA LEU A 145 26.22 21.38 11.72
C LEU A 145 25.54 22.77 11.74
N ALA A 146 24.79 23.06 12.79
CA ALA A 146 24.14 24.35 12.95
C ALA A 146 25.16 25.49 13.13
N GLY A 147 24.81 26.65 12.64
CA GLY A 147 25.62 27.86 12.77
C GLY A 147 24.81 29.09 12.38
N HIS A 148 25.37 30.27 12.59
CA HIS A 148 24.74 31.51 12.15
C HIS A 148 25.01 31.73 10.66
N SER A 149 24.01 32.16 9.89
CA SER A 149 24.10 32.31 8.43
C SER A 149 25.18 33.33 7.98
N SER A 150 25.55 34.29 8.82
CA SER A 150 26.65 35.24 8.54
C SER A 150 28.06 34.64 8.66
N ALA A 151 28.17 33.41 9.18
CA ALA A 151 29.42 32.67 9.32
C ALA A 151 29.34 31.26 8.73
N PRO A 152 29.06 31.12 7.41
CA PRO A 152 28.76 29.82 6.77
C PRO A 152 29.93 28.84 6.86
N HIS A 153 31.16 29.32 7.01
CA HIS A 153 32.36 28.47 7.18
C HIS A 153 32.42 27.73 8.54
N LYS A 154 31.53 28.08 9.49
CA LYS A 154 31.42 27.43 10.81
C LYS A 154 30.28 26.44 10.92
N GLY A 155 29.54 26.20 9.84
CA GLY A 155 28.42 25.27 9.82
C GLY A 155 28.45 24.36 8.58
N VAL A 156 27.55 23.39 8.56
CA VAL A 156 27.32 22.50 7.40
C VAL A 156 25.81 22.40 7.18
N SER A 157 25.34 22.90 6.03
CA SER A 157 23.91 22.93 5.73
C SER A 157 23.40 21.58 5.25
N ALA A 158 22.59 20.92 6.06
CA ALA A 158 21.89 19.69 5.67
C ALA A 158 20.95 19.91 4.48
N VAL A 159 20.34 21.11 4.37
CA VAL A 159 19.43 21.47 3.27
C VAL A 159 20.17 21.56 1.94
N GLU A 160 21.40 22.12 1.92
CA GLU A 160 22.20 22.17 0.69
C GLU A 160 22.60 20.77 0.19
N TYR A 161 22.97 19.88 1.10
CA TYR A 161 23.27 18.48 0.73
C TYR A 161 22.02 17.74 0.27
N ALA A 162 20.87 17.94 0.93
CA ALA A 162 19.60 17.40 0.49
C ALA A 162 19.22 17.89 -0.92
N SER A 163 19.44 19.19 -1.22
CA SER A 163 19.19 19.76 -2.55
C SER A 163 20.06 19.11 -3.63
N ARG A 164 21.34 18.87 -3.35
CA ARG A 164 22.25 18.14 -4.25
C ARG A 164 21.78 16.69 -4.46
N TYR A 165 21.29 16.05 -3.42
CA TYR A 165 20.74 14.69 -3.50
C TYR A 165 19.46 14.66 -4.36
N VAL A 166 18.57 15.61 -4.18
CA VAL A 166 17.35 15.77 -5.00
C VAL A 166 17.73 15.89 -6.49
N ASN A 167 18.73 16.71 -6.83
CA ASN A 167 19.21 16.80 -8.21
C ASN A 167 19.72 15.45 -8.74
N LYS A 168 20.41 14.66 -7.92
CA LYS A 168 20.85 13.31 -8.31
C LYS A 168 19.68 12.33 -8.51
N LEU A 169 18.62 12.43 -7.71
CA LEU A 169 17.39 11.65 -7.93
C LEU A 169 16.70 12.05 -9.25
N ILE A 170 16.68 13.33 -9.58
CA ILE A 170 16.13 13.81 -10.86
C ILE A 170 16.96 13.26 -12.04
N GLU A 171 18.29 13.33 -11.97
CA GLU A 171 19.16 12.74 -12.97
C GLU A 171 18.96 11.22 -13.10
N LEU A 172 18.77 10.52 -11.98
CA LEU A 172 18.47 9.09 -11.97
C LEU A 172 17.14 8.79 -12.66
N ARG A 173 16.11 9.58 -12.37
CA ARG A 173 14.79 9.44 -12.99
C ARG A 173 14.87 9.49 -14.52
N GLU A 174 15.66 10.43 -15.08
CA GLU A 174 15.82 10.50 -16.54
C GLU A 174 16.53 9.25 -17.08
N LYS A 175 17.58 8.76 -16.41
CA LYS A 175 18.25 7.51 -16.77
C LYS A 175 17.31 6.29 -16.71
N LEU A 176 16.37 6.25 -15.75
CA LEU A 176 15.36 5.19 -15.66
C LEU A 176 14.40 5.22 -16.85
N ARG A 177 14.05 6.41 -17.34
CA ARG A 177 13.25 6.57 -18.56
C ARG A 177 13.95 6.01 -19.80
N GLU A 178 15.25 6.27 -19.94
CA GLU A 178 16.07 5.76 -21.03
C GLU A 178 16.20 4.23 -21.01
N ARG A 179 16.07 3.61 -19.85
CA ARG A 179 16.15 2.16 -19.63
C ARG A 179 14.82 1.43 -19.76
N ALA A 180 13.75 2.10 -20.22
CA ALA A 180 12.45 1.47 -20.38
C ALA A 180 12.53 0.22 -21.25
N PRO A 181 12.01 -0.95 -20.79
CA PRO A 181 11.90 -2.12 -21.65
C PRO A 181 11.03 -1.83 -22.87
N LYS A 182 11.45 -2.29 -24.05
CA LYS A 182 10.72 -2.03 -25.31
C LYS A 182 9.34 -2.71 -25.35
N ASP A 183 9.21 -3.81 -24.64
CA ASP A 183 8.03 -4.68 -24.57
C ASP A 183 7.32 -4.61 -23.23
N SER A 184 7.50 -3.52 -22.48
CA SER A 184 6.83 -3.30 -21.20
C SER A 184 5.32 -3.27 -21.36
N ILE A 185 4.62 -4.02 -20.54
CA ILE A 185 3.15 -3.99 -20.45
C ILE A 185 2.63 -2.84 -19.56
N PHE A 186 3.53 -2.10 -18.90
CA PHE A 186 3.18 -1.02 -17.97
C PHE A 186 3.16 0.35 -18.65
N ASP A 187 2.30 1.25 -18.13
CA ASP A 187 2.27 2.67 -18.48
C ASP A 187 2.47 3.51 -17.19
N PRO A 188 3.56 4.32 -17.10
CA PRO A 188 4.68 4.39 -18.06
C PRO A 188 5.54 3.10 -18.05
N PRO A 189 6.25 2.82 -19.17
CA PRO A 189 6.99 1.57 -19.36
C PRO A 189 8.26 1.45 -18.51
N HIS A 190 8.73 2.53 -17.92
CA HIS A 190 9.95 2.60 -17.11
C HIS A 190 9.67 2.57 -15.62
N SER A 191 10.70 2.32 -14.80
CA SER A 191 10.63 2.54 -13.34
C SER A 191 10.43 4.02 -13.07
N THR A 192 9.41 4.33 -12.28
CA THR A 192 9.11 5.70 -11.85
C THR A 192 9.96 6.09 -10.64
N LEU A 193 10.21 7.38 -10.48
CA LEU A 193 10.82 7.95 -9.29
C LEU A 193 10.15 9.30 -9.01
N SER A 194 9.61 9.45 -7.82
CA SER A 194 8.94 10.66 -7.34
C SER A 194 9.60 11.18 -6.08
N ILE A 195 9.69 12.50 -5.95
CA ILE A 195 10.17 13.17 -4.73
C ILE A 195 8.94 13.72 -4.02
N GLY A 196 8.56 13.08 -2.91
CA GLY A 196 7.36 13.42 -2.16
C GLY A 196 7.51 14.65 -1.27
N GLY A 197 8.73 14.96 -0.83
CA GLY A 197 8.97 16.17 -0.02
C GLY A 197 10.42 16.33 0.42
N VAL A 198 10.75 17.60 0.73
CA VAL A 198 12.05 17.99 1.31
C VAL A 198 11.75 18.84 2.55
N PHE A 199 12.22 18.41 3.70
CA PHE A 199 11.88 19.02 4.99
C PHE A 199 13.15 19.31 5.78
N GLY A 200 13.39 20.58 6.09
CA GLY A 200 14.57 20.98 6.86
C GLY A 200 14.67 22.47 7.08
N GLY A 201 15.52 22.86 8.03
CA GLY A 201 15.69 24.24 8.45
C GLY A 201 14.59 24.71 9.40
N ILE A 202 14.93 25.78 10.19
CA ILE A 202 14.03 26.33 11.21
C ILE A 202 13.90 27.85 11.10
N ALA A 203 14.90 28.55 10.57
CA ALA A 203 14.92 30.01 10.45
C ALA A 203 15.90 30.48 9.37
N HIS A 204 15.67 31.67 8.81
CA HIS A 204 16.48 32.21 7.72
C HIS A 204 17.95 32.47 8.11
N ASN A 205 18.22 32.80 9.37
CA ASN A 205 19.54 33.13 9.87
C ASN A 205 20.26 31.96 10.56
N VAL A 206 19.74 30.72 10.41
CA VAL A 206 20.33 29.52 10.99
C VAL A 206 20.69 28.54 9.88
N ILE A 207 21.94 28.07 9.88
CA ILE A 207 22.37 26.97 9.00
C ILE A 207 21.68 25.70 9.48
N ALA A 208 20.91 25.07 8.60
CA ALA A 208 20.11 23.89 8.92
C ALA A 208 21.01 22.67 9.18
N ASP A 209 20.97 22.12 10.38
CA ASP A 209 21.72 20.92 10.76
C ASP A 209 20.97 19.62 10.49
N LYS A 210 19.68 19.69 10.11
CA LYS A 210 18.83 18.54 9.78
C LYS A 210 17.99 18.80 8.56
N CYS A 211 17.91 17.80 7.70
CA CYS A 211 16.98 17.76 6.59
C CYS A 211 16.63 16.30 6.29
N HIS A 212 15.45 16.04 5.73
CA HIS A 212 15.14 14.75 5.15
C HIS A 212 14.40 14.91 3.83
N VAL A 213 14.54 13.90 2.98
CA VAL A 213 13.90 13.81 1.67
C VAL A 213 13.09 12.52 1.63
N ASN A 214 11.79 12.65 1.38
CA ASN A 214 10.91 11.51 1.11
C ASN A 214 10.83 11.29 -0.39
N TRP A 215 11.01 10.05 -0.82
CA TRP A 215 10.97 9.70 -2.24
C TRP A 215 10.58 8.24 -2.44
N GLU A 216 10.04 7.94 -3.57
CA GLU A 216 9.50 6.66 -4.00
C GLU A 216 10.14 6.24 -5.34
#